data_732dd7269fb15825e52c6ce99236182b
#
_entry.id   732dd7269fb15825e52c6ce99236182b
#
_cell.length_a   1.000
_cell.length_b   1.000
_cell.length_c   1.000
_cell.angle_alpha   90.00
_cell.angle_beta   90.00
_cell.angle_gamma   90.00
#
_symmetry.space_group_name_H-M   'P 1'
#
loop_
_entity.id
_entity.type
_entity.pdbx_description
1 polymer ?
#
loop_
_entity_poly.entity_id
_entity_poly.type
_entity_poly.pdbx_seq_one_letter_code
_entity_poly.pdbx_strand_id
1 'polypeptide(L)'
;MTQSSPKTNNNTTQQKKPNIVLIMADDLGWSDLGSFGSEIRTPNLDKLAGQGVRFTQMYNSARCCPSRAALLTGLNPQQAGIGHMINNLGVPAYQGYLNDNCVTIAEVLKTAGYRTLMAGKWHVGGEQGNLPDGWHPDMFGYPSPKGRGFDRFYGILSGGGSYYNPNMLMDDTTRISVETTDYHFTDAIASKATQFVDDAVHRDEPFFLYMAFTAPHWPLHALPEDIEKYRGKYLKGWDETRLNRHESQRGLGVVDPDWTLSPRDGGVLAWDEAPDKEWRDVQMAVYAAQVEQVDRGIGQLMAKIEESGEADNTVVVFLADNGGCAELLAEDTPLPDPSRYNYPTVDGRVVRTGNSPSIEPGPADTFASVDISWANVNNTPFRLFKHFTHEGGISTPFIISWPDGVADKGAIFNNPAHIIDINATLLDIAGANYPTTFKGKDIKPAEGESFANVLRGQDWKRDQPIAWEHEGNRAVRIGDWKLVSEIGDPSDPDSKAVWELYNITADRTELNDLINGEKERATAMIRFYNEWSERCEVEDWENPGFTLRPKLNTISRHNHGGPVIPARLGPRRDIPTPPV
;
A
#
# COMPACT_ATOMS: atom_id res chain seq x y z
N MET A 1 -51.57 -44.10 29.05
CA MET A 1 -50.82 -42.92 29.41
C MET A 1 -49.55 -42.90 28.54
N THR A 2 -49.65 -42.25 27.44
CA THR A 2 -48.52 -42.09 26.47
C THR A 2 -47.83 -40.81 26.78
N GLN A 3 -46.58 -40.87 27.27
CA GLN A 3 -45.72 -39.74 27.49
C GLN A 3 -45.18 -39.27 26.13
N SER A 4 -45.51 -38.03 25.75
CA SER A 4 -44.92 -37.32 24.61
C SER A 4 -43.62 -36.69 25.06
N SER A 5 -42.49 -37.10 24.46
CA SER A 5 -41.18 -36.45 24.60
C SER A 5 -41.19 -35.07 23.91
N PRO A 6 -40.59 -34.06 24.51
CA PRO A 6 -40.46 -32.76 23.85
C PRO A 6 -39.47 -32.84 22.70
N LYS A 7 -39.89 -32.41 21.50
CA LYS A 7 -39.01 -32.16 20.37
C LYS A 7 -38.18 -30.90 20.69
N THR A 8 -36.91 -31.08 20.96
CA THR A 8 -35.93 -29.99 20.97
C THR A 8 -35.76 -29.49 19.52
N ASN A 9 -36.33 -28.34 19.23
CA ASN A 9 -36.02 -27.59 18.01
C ASN A 9 -34.59 -27.02 18.16
N ASN A 10 -33.60 -27.74 17.67
CA ASN A 10 -32.28 -27.19 17.42
C ASN A 10 -32.34 -26.36 16.12
N ASN A 11 -32.96 -25.19 16.16
CA ASN A 11 -32.68 -24.14 15.18
C ASN A 11 -31.33 -23.48 15.56
N THR A 12 -30.23 -24.10 15.22
CA THR A 12 -28.99 -23.39 15.02
C THR A 12 -29.17 -22.58 13.73
N THR A 13 -29.58 -21.31 13.87
CA THR A 13 -29.43 -20.33 12.79
C THR A 13 -27.97 -20.33 12.43
N GLN A 14 -27.63 -20.88 11.27
CA GLN A 14 -26.29 -20.87 10.75
C GLN A 14 -25.94 -19.38 10.57
N GLN A 15 -24.98 -18.89 11.35
CA GLN A 15 -24.60 -17.47 11.32
C GLN A 15 -24.19 -17.12 9.88
N LYS A 16 -24.79 -16.07 9.31
CA LYS A 16 -24.48 -15.61 7.95
C LYS A 16 -23.00 -15.23 7.89
N LYS A 17 -22.30 -15.70 6.86
CA LYS A 17 -20.90 -15.32 6.64
C LYS A 17 -20.80 -13.81 6.43
N PRO A 18 -19.85 -13.12 7.03
CA PRO A 18 -19.69 -11.69 6.81
C PRO A 18 -19.22 -11.39 5.39
N ASN A 19 -19.69 -10.30 4.83
CA ASN A 19 -19.09 -9.72 3.62
C ASN A 19 -17.74 -9.11 3.97
N ILE A 20 -16.84 -9.02 2.99
CA ILE A 20 -15.49 -8.53 3.18
C ILE A 20 -15.18 -7.47 2.11
N VAL A 21 -14.83 -6.28 2.53
CA VAL A 21 -14.35 -5.18 1.69
C VAL A 21 -12.92 -4.85 2.08
N LEU A 22 -11.97 -5.11 1.20
CA LEU A 22 -10.56 -4.81 1.37
C LEU A 22 -10.20 -3.62 0.47
N ILE A 23 -9.87 -2.49 1.07
CA ILE A 23 -9.60 -1.24 0.37
C ILE A 23 -8.11 -0.91 0.49
N MET A 24 -7.46 -0.66 -0.63
CA MET A 24 -6.06 -0.27 -0.67
C MET A 24 -5.88 1.02 -1.46
N ALA A 25 -5.23 2.01 -0.84
CA ALA A 25 -4.70 3.20 -1.53
C ALA A 25 -3.27 2.95 -2.02
N ASP A 26 -2.82 3.74 -2.99
CA ASP A 26 -1.51 3.64 -3.63
C ASP A 26 -0.68 4.90 -3.32
N ASP A 27 0.50 4.75 -2.73
CA ASP A 27 1.40 5.85 -2.35
C ASP A 27 0.82 6.81 -1.28
N LEU A 28 -0.12 6.36 -0.47
CA LEU A 28 -0.68 7.16 0.62
C LEU A 28 0.24 7.13 1.84
N GLY A 29 0.66 8.29 2.32
CA GLY A 29 1.49 8.39 3.51
C GLY A 29 0.74 8.07 4.80
N TRP A 30 1.48 7.69 5.85
CA TRP A 30 0.91 7.28 7.14
C TRP A 30 0.03 8.36 7.79
N SER A 31 0.35 9.63 7.56
CA SER A 31 -0.34 10.77 8.16
C SER A 31 -1.42 11.42 7.29
N ASP A 32 -1.83 10.81 6.19
CA ASP A 32 -2.70 11.50 5.21
C ASP A 32 -4.21 11.36 5.46
N LEU A 33 -4.61 10.68 6.54
CA LEU A 33 -6.02 10.58 6.96
C LEU A 33 -6.32 11.49 8.15
N GLY A 34 -7.52 12.02 8.25
CA GLY A 34 -7.97 12.81 9.40
C GLY A 34 -7.82 12.06 10.72
N SER A 35 -8.19 10.77 10.76
CA SER A 35 -8.01 9.88 11.92
C SER A 35 -6.55 9.53 12.24
N PHE A 36 -5.59 9.93 11.39
CA PHE A 36 -4.14 9.85 11.59
C PHE A 36 -3.45 11.21 11.60
N GLY A 37 -4.21 12.31 11.79
CA GLY A 37 -3.69 13.64 12.09
C GLY A 37 -3.63 14.61 10.90
N SER A 38 -4.12 14.23 9.72
CA SER A 38 -4.13 15.08 8.53
C SER A 38 -5.16 16.20 8.59
N GLU A 39 -4.86 17.29 7.90
CA GLU A 39 -5.79 18.34 7.53
C GLU A 39 -6.61 18.00 6.27
N ILE A 40 -6.27 16.92 5.57
CA ILE A 40 -7.01 16.41 4.42
C ILE A 40 -8.33 15.80 4.91
N ARG A 41 -9.42 16.10 4.20
CA ARG A 41 -10.77 15.69 4.60
C ARG A 41 -11.03 14.24 4.19
N THR A 42 -11.19 13.37 5.20
CA THR A 42 -11.48 11.93 5.00
C THR A 42 -12.65 11.47 5.89
N PRO A 43 -13.83 12.12 5.83
CA PRO A 43 -14.91 11.90 6.78
C PRO A 43 -15.46 10.46 6.77
N ASN A 44 -15.41 9.75 5.63
CA ASN A 44 -15.89 8.38 5.53
C ASN A 44 -14.91 7.39 6.17
N LEU A 45 -13.61 7.56 5.94
CA LEU A 45 -12.55 6.79 6.60
C LEU A 45 -12.49 7.11 8.10
N ASP A 46 -12.69 8.37 8.49
CA ASP A 46 -12.74 8.76 9.90
C ASP A 46 -13.96 8.15 10.61
N LYS A 47 -15.12 8.04 9.92
CA LYS A 47 -16.29 7.29 10.41
C LYS A 47 -15.96 5.81 10.62
N LEU A 48 -15.30 5.16 9.65
CA LEU A 48 -14.87 3.77 9.77
C LEU A 48 -13.87 3.58 10.92
N ALA A 49 -12.92 4.50 11.11
CA ALA A 49 -11.99 4.50 12.23
C ALA A 49 -12.71 4.61 13.58
N GLY A 50 -13.73 5.46 13.68
CA GLY A 50 -14.55 5.61 14.88
C GLY A 50 -15.47 4.42 15.17
N GLN A 51 -15.80 3.61 14.19
CA GLN A 51 -16.64 2.40 14.31
C GLN A 51 -15.83 1.11 14.40
N GLY A 52 -14.53 1.17 14.14
CA GLY A 52 -13.61 0.04 14.07
C GLY A 52 -12.44 0.17 15.01
N VAL A 53 -11.32 -0.43 14.62
CA VAL A 53 -10.03 -0.39 15.31
C VAL A 53 -8.98 0.21 14.36
N ARG A 54 -8.20 1.16 14.86
CA ARG A 54 -7.01 1.69 14.18
C ARG A 54 -5.76 0.97 14.67
N PHE A 55 -4.91 0.53 13.75
CA PHE A 55 -3.60 0.00 14.10
C PHE A 55 -2.55 1.07 13.84
N THR A 56 -1.78 1.42 14.84
CA THR A 56 -0.69 2.38 14.69
C THR A 56 0.57 1.76 14.09
N GLN A 57 0.74 0.45 14.22
CA GLN A 57 1.91 -0.31 13.79
C GLN A 57 1.56 -1.42 12.79
N MET A 58 0.77 -1.09 11.74
CA MET A 58 0.59 -1.96 10.59
C MET A 58 1.68 -1.69 9.57
N TYR A 59 2.32 -2.75 9.09
CA TYR A 59 3.44 -2.68 8.16
C TYR A 59 3.09 -3.30 6.80
N ASN A 60 3.49 -2.62 5.73
CA ASN A 60 3.47 -3.12 4.35
C ASN A 60 4.86 -3.64 3.93
N SER A 61 5.09 -3.88 2.63
CA SER A 61 6.36 -4.37 2.07
C SER A 61 7.12 -3.32 1.27
N ALA A 62 7.08 -2.07 1.70
CA ALA A 62 7.84 -0.91 1.20
C ALA A 62 7.55 -0.49 -0.26
N ARG A 63 6.88 -1.29 -1.06
CA ARG A 63 6.61 -1.04 -2.48
C ARG A 63 5.29 -1.67 -2.93
N CYS A 64 4.67 -1.08 -3.96
CA CYS A 64 3.34 -1.47 -4.43
C CYS A 64 3.22 -2.95 -4.85
N CYS A 65 4.05 -3.46 -5.76
CA CYS A 65 3.97 -4.86 -6.20
C CYS A 65 4.24 -5.85 -5.08
N PRO A 66 5.35 -5.72 -4.29
CA PRO A 66 5.60 -6.58 -3.14
C PRO A 66 4.47 -6.59 -2.12
N SER A 67 3.94 -5.41 -1.76
CA SER A 67 2.84 -5.31 -0.79
C SER A 67 1.55 -5.96 -1.28
N ARG A 68 1.20 -5.74 -2.56
CA ARG A 68 0.01 -6.37 -3.16
C ARG A 68 0.15 -7.89 -3.25
N ALA A 69 1.34 -8.39 -3.59
CA ALA A 69 1.63 -9.82 -3.58
C ALA A 69 1.48 -10.40 -2.16
N ALA A 70 2.09 -9.75 -1.17
CA ALA A 70 2.04 -10.18 0.23
C ALA A 70 0.60 -10.17 0.77
N LEU A 71 -0.18 -9.10 0.54
CA LEU A 71 -1.58 -9.01 0.94
C LEU A 71 -2.45 -10.11 0.34
N LEU A 72 -2.32 -10.31 -0.97
CA LEU A 72 -3.16 -11.25 -1.69
C LEU A 72 -2.84 -12.70 -1.38
N THR A 73 -1.59 -13.04 -1.02
CA THR A 73 -1.15 -14.44 -0.86
C THR A 73 -0.91 -14.85 0.59
N GLY A 74 -0.71 -13.90 1.52
CA GLY A 74 -0.28 -14.21 2.89
C GLY A 74 1.17 -14.69 2.99
N LEU A 75 1.99 -14.47 1.94
CA LEU A 75 3.40 -14.87 1.84
C LEU A 75 4.31 -13.64 1.83
N ASN A 76 5.60 -13.83 2.14
CA ASN A 76 6.59 -12.81 1.81
C ASN A 76 6.64 -12.60 0.28
N PRO A 77 6.89 -11.38 -0.21
CA PRO A 77 6.83 -11.07 -1.64
C PRO A 77 7.70 -11.97 -2.52
N GLN A 78 8.92 -12.28 -2.06
CA GLN A 78 9.86 -13.16 -2.74
C GLN A 78 9.30 -14.58 -2.88
N GLN A 79 8.65 -15.10 -1.84
CA GLN A 79 8.00 -16.42 -1.88
C GLN A 79 6.84 -16.46 -2.90
N ALA A 80 6.18 -15.32 -3.13
CA ALA A 80 5.10 -15.19 -4.12
C ALA A 80 5.62 -14.93 -5.55
N GLY A 81 6.94 -14.70 -5.74
CA GLY A 81 7.57 -14.42 -7.04
C GLY A 81 7.68 -12.93 -7.37
N ILE A 82 7.37 -12.04 -6.44
CA ILE A 82 7.36 -10.58 -6.62
C ILE A 82 8.20 -9.88 -5.54
N GLY A 83 9.45 -10.28 -5.39
CA GLY A 83 10.42 -9.61 -4.51
C GLY A 83 10.79 -8.18 -4.98
N HIS A 84 10.48 -7.84 -6.23
CA HIS A 84 10.69 -6.51 -6.82
C HIS A 84 9.39 -6.00 -7.49
N MET A 85 9.49 -5.47 -8.69
CA MET A 85 8.37 -5.00 -9.49
C MET A 85 7.89 -6.10 -10.45
N ILE A 86 7.10 -5.75 -11.46
CA ILE A 86 6.54 -6.70 -12.44
C ILE A 86 7.53 -7.17 -13.52
N ASN A 87 8.77 -6.70 -13.46
CA ASN A 87 9.82 -7.14 -14.39
C ASN A 87 10.34 -8.53 -14.00
N ASN A 88 10.52 -9.39 -14.98
CA ASN A 88 11.18 -10.66 -14.75
C ASN A 88 12.70 -10.48 -14.69
N LEU A 89 13.28 -10.66 -13.50
CA LEU A 89 14.71 -10.52 -13.26
C LEU A 89 15.48 -11.83 -13.43
N GLY A 90 14.81 -12.91 -13.86
CA GLY A 90 15.45 -14.17 -14.25
C GLY A 90 15.63 -15.19 -13.13
N VAL A 91 15.09 -14.92 -11.94
CA VAL A 91 15.05 -15.86 -10.80
C VAL A 91 13.62 -15.97 -10.26
N PRO A 92 13.22 -17.12 -9.68
CA PRO A 92 11.83 -17.37 -9.29
C PRO A 92 11.25 -16.35 -8.29
N ALA A 93 12.04 -15.96 -7.29
CA ALA A 93 11.61 -14.98 -6.28
C ALA A 93 11.37 -13.55 -6.85
N TYR A 94 11.89 -13.27 -8.05
CA TYR A 94 11.83 -11.98 -8.74
C TYR A 94 11.37 -12.15 -10.20
N GLN A 95 10.45 -13.09 -10.45
CA GLN A 95 9.91 -13.30 -11.81
C GLN A 95 8.92 -12.21 -12.22
N GLY A 96 8.42 -11.39 -11.27
CA GLY A 96 7.58 -10.23 -11.54
C GLY A 96 6.09 -10.52 -11.67
N TYR A 97 5.64 -11.76 -11.48
CA TYR A 97 4.24 -12.17 -11.42
C TYR A 97 4.04 -13.26 -10.38
N LEU A 98 2.80 -13.37 -9.85
CA LEU A 98 2.46 -14.39 -8.87
C LEU A 98 2.74 -15.78 -9.41
N ASN A 99 3.53 -16.57 -8.68
CA ASN A 99 3.82 -17.95 -9.05
C ASN A 99 2.61 -18.87 -8.85
N ASP A 100 2.70 -20.11 -9.32
CA ASP A 100 1.59 -21.08 -9.29
C ASP A 100 1.62 -22.01 -8.06
N ASN A 101 2.60 -21.84 -7.18
CA ASN A 101 2.69 -22.53 -5.88
C ASN A 101 2.24 -21.64 -4.71
N CYS A 102 1.57 -20.52 -5.00
CA CYS A 102 0.81 -19.72 -4.05
C CYS A 102 -0.65 -19.60 -4.47
N VAL A 103 -1.52 -19.34 -3.53
CA VAL A 103 -2.94 -19.02 -3.78
C VAL A 103 -3.23 -17.60 -3.34
N THR A 104 -4.17 -16.93 -4.00
CA THR A 104 -4.67 -15.64 -3.55
C THR A 104 -5.82 -15.81 -2.57
N ILE A 105 -6.05 -14.80 -1.74
CA ILE A 105 -7.22 -14.74 -0.86
C ILE A 105 -8.53 -14.91 -1.65
N ALA A 106 -8.62 -14.39 -2.87
CA ALA A 106 -9.78 -14.56 -3.74
C ALA A 106 -9.99 -16.04 -4.13
N GLU A 107 -8.92 -16.75 -4.49
CA GLU A 107 -8.99 -18.19 -4.79
C GLU A 107 -9.46 -18.99 -3.58
N VAL A 108 -8.98 -18.68 -2.37
CA VAL A 108 -9.39 -19.38 -1.14
C VAL A 108 -10.84 -19.04 -0.77
N LEU A 109 -11.21 -17.75 -0.74
CA LEU A 109 -12.56 -17.33 -0.39
C LEU A 109 -13.61 -17.85 -1.38
N LYS A 110 -13.26 -17.97 -2.65
CA LYS A 110 -14.12 -18.59 -3.66
C LYS A 110 -14.45 -20.04 -3.32
N THR A 111 -13.49 -20.83 -2.81
CA THR A 111 -13.76 -22.20 -2.34
C THR A 111 -14.64 -22.23 -1.10
N ALA A 112 -14.66 -21.15 -0.32
CA ALA A 112 -15.54 -20.97 0.83
C ALA A 112 -16.93 -20.40 0.45
N GLY A 113 -17.24 -20.26 -0.84
CA GLY A 113 -18.54 -19.83 -1.35
C GLY A 113 -18.73 -18.32 -1.44
N TYR A 114 -17.66 -17.54 -1.39
CA TYR A 114 -17.71 -16.10 -1.63
C TYR A 114 -17.74 -15.80 -3.13
N ARG A 115 -18.51 -14.79 -3.48
CA ARG A 115 -18.36 -14.10 -4.76
C ARG A 115 -17.18 -13.14 -4.67
N THR A 116 -16.24 -13.27 -5.58
CA THR A 116 -14.96 -12.56 -5.51
C THR A 116 -14.89 -11.46 -6.56
N LEU A 117 -14.70 -10.22 -6.12
CA LEU A 117 -14.87 -9.00 -6.90
C LEU A 117 -13.62 -8.14 -6.77
N MET A 118 -13.20 -7.51 -7.87
CA MET A 118 -12.08 -6.57 -7.84
C MET A 118 -12.38 -5.34 -8.69
N ALA A 119 -12.11 -4.16 -8.15
CA ALA A 119 -12.10 -2.89 -8.87
C ALA A 119 -10.81 -2.12 -8.59
N GLY A 120 -10.05 -1.75 -9.64
CA GLY A 120 -8.85 -0.93 -9.54
C GLY A 120 -7.56 -1.58 -10.01
N LYS A 121 -6.45 -1.29 -9.34
CA LYS A 121 -5.07 -1.67 -9.73
C LYS A 121 -4.72 -3.10 -9.32
N TRP A 122 -4.27 -3.90 -10.31
CA TRP A 122 -3.77 -5.26 -10.07
C TRP A 122 -2.28 -5.29 -9.70
N HIS A 123 -1.42 -4.95 -10.62
CA HIS A 123 0.04 -4.76 -10.47
C HIS A 123 0.84 -5.95 -9.92
N VAL A 124 0.34 -7.18 -10.06
CA VAL A 124 1.04 -8.43 -9.69
C VAL A 124 0.99 -9.49 -10.81
N GLY A 125 0.77 -9.02 -12.04
CA GLY A 125 0.55 -9.88 -13.21
C GLY A 125 1.71 -9.96 -14.20
N GLY A 126 2.85 -9.36 -13.91
CA GLY A 126 3.99 -9.30 -14.81
C GLY A 126 3.80 -8.28 -15.95
N GLU A 127 4.86 -8.08 -16.71
CA GLU A 127 4.81 -7.31 -17.95
C GLU A 127 4.20 -8.15 -19.07
N GLN A 128 3.28 -7.55 -19.82
CA GLN A 128 2.78 -8.19 -21.04
C GLN A 128 3.93 -8.39 -22.03
N GLY A 129 4.09 -9.61 -22.50
CA GLY A 129 5.19 -10.03 -23.38
C GLY A 129 6.27 -10.84 -22.65
N ASN A 130 6.32 -10.82 -21.33
CA ASN A 130 7.22 -11.65 -20.52
C ASN A 130 6.52 -12.85 -19.87
N LEU A 131 5.25 -13.07 -20.20
CA LEU A 131 4.48 -14.21 -19.70
C LEU A 131 4.83 -15.47 -20.48
N PRO A 132 4.77 -16.65 -19.85
CA PRO A 132 5.02 -17.93 -20.53
C PRO A 132 4.12 -18.14 -21.72
N ASP A 133 4.65 -18.74 -22.77
CA ASP A 133 3.88 -19.11 -23.96
C ASP A 133 2.71 -20.05 -23.60
N GLY A 134 1.59 -19.88 -24.30
CA GLY A 134 0.41 -20.71 -24.14
C GLY A 134 -0.49 -20.36 -22.94
N TRP A 135 -0.22 -19.30 -22.21
CA TRP A 135 -1.12 -18.83 -21.17
C TRP A 135 -2.31 -18.08 -21.73
N HIS A 136 -3.48 -18.29 -21.10
CA HIS A 136 -4.73 -17.62 -21.44
C HIS A 136 -5.32 -16.92 -20.20
N PRO A 137 -5.96 -15.74 -20.34
CA PRO A 137 -6.49 -14.95 -19.21
C PRO A 137 -7.39 -15.72 -18.22
N ASP A 138 -8.10 -16.74 -18.70
CA ASP A 138 -8.97 -17.57 -17.85
C ASP A 138 -8.27 -18.83 -17.28
N MET A 139 -7.02 -19.08 -17.67
CA MET A 139 -6.28 -20.24 -17.20
C MET A 139 -5.85 -20.02 -15.74
N PHE A 140 -6.02 -21.07 -14.90
CA PHE A 140 -5.45 -21.06 -13.56
C PHE A 140 -3.93 -20.83 -13.60
N GLY A 141 -3.45 -19.95 -12.72
CA GLY A 141 -2.06 -19.54 -12.70
C GLY A 141 -1.73 -18.42 -13.69
N TYR A 142 -2.63 -18.08 -14.62
CA TYR A 142 -2.43 -16.87 -15.42
C TYR A 142 -2.48 -15.64 -14.50
N PRO A 143 -1.48 -14.75 -14.55
CA PRO A 143 -1.34 -13.69 -13.56
C PRO A 143 -2.27 -12.49 -13.79
N SER A 144 -3.50 -12.74 -14.20
CA SER A 144 -4.60 -11.76 -14.26
C SER A 144 -5.54 -11.91 -13.05
N PRO A 145 -6.34 -10.92 -12.70
CA PRO A 145 -7.35 -11.06 -11.64
C PRO A 145 -8.28 -12.26 -11.86
N LYS A 146 -8.76 -12.47 -13.08
CA LYS A 146 -9.64 -13.60 -13.46
C LYS A 146 -8.93 -14.96 -13.29
N GLY A 147 -7.68 -15.07 -13.75
CA GLY A 147 -6.86 -16.27 -13.60
C GLY A 147 -6.48 -16.57 -12.15
N ARG A 148 -6.53 -15.56 -11.26
CA ARG A 148 -6.20 -15.64 -9.84
C ARG A 148 -7.40 -15.44 -8.92
N GLY A 149 -8.58 -15.93 -9.36
CA GLY A 149 -9.71 -16.21 -8.49
C GLY A 149 -10.83 -15.18 -8.47
N PHE A 150 -10.70 -14.01 -9.07
CA PHE A 150 -11.77 -13.01 -9.09
C PHE A 150 -12.86 -13.36 -10.13
N ASP A 151 -14.13 -13.29 -9.72
CA ASP A 151 -15.29 -13.51 -10.61
C ASP A 151 -15.57 -12.32 -11.50
N ARG A 152 -15.30 -11.11 -11.01
CA ARG A 152 -15.42 -9.86 -11.77
C ARG A 152 -14.18 -9.00 -11.54
N PHE A 153 -13.77 -8.31 -12.57
CA PHE A 153 -12.67 -7.37 -12.55
C PHE A 153 -12.97 -6.14 -13.39
N TYR A 154 -12.70 -4.97 -12.84
CA TYR A 154 -12.62 -3.72 -13.59
C TYR A 154 -11.41 -2.93 -13.10
N GLY A 155 -10.49 -2.55 -13.98
CA GLY A 155 -9.33 -1.78 -13.58
C GLY A 155 -8.14 -1.94 -14.50
N ILE A 156 -6.96 -1.57 -13.99
CA ILE A 156 -5.71 -1.63 -14.75
C ILE A 156 -4.83 -2.80 -14.30
N LEU A 157 -4.14 -3.42 -15.27
CA LEU A 157 -3.14 -4.46 -14.97
C LEU A 157 -1.78 -3.87 -14.58
N SER A 158 -1.48 -2.64 -15.03
CA SER A 158 -0.23 -1.91 -14.81
C SER A 158 -0.16 -1.21 -13.45
N GLY A 159 0.98 -0.52 -13.21
CA GLY A 159 1.27 0.15 -11.94
C GLY A 159 0.61 1.50 -11.74
N GLY A 160 0.27 2.22 -12.80
CA GLY A 160 -0.29 3.56 -12.75
C GLY A 160 -0.44 4.16 -14.13
N GLY A 161 -0.78 5.42 -14.21
CA GLY A 161 -0.97 6.18 -15.44
C GLY A 161 -2.03 7.27 -15.28
N SER A 162 -2.41 7.91 -16.37
CA SER A 162 -3.43 8.97 -16.36
C SER A 162 -4.73 8.50 -15.72
N TYR A 163 -5.31 9.30 -14.83
CA TYR A 163 -6.64 9.05 -14.26
C TYR A 163 -7.77 9.38 -15.24
N TYR A 164 -7.49 10.18 -16.26
CA TYR A 164 -8.45 10.56 -17.28
C TYR A 164 -8.43 9.64 -18.51
N ASN A 165 -7.30 8.98 -18.75
CA ASN A 165 -7.14 8.03 -19.85
C ASN A 165 -6.16 6.90 -19.40
N PRO A 166 -6.59 6.02 -18.48
CA PRO A 166 -5.72 4.97 -17.96
C PRO A 166 -5.36 3.94 -19.03
N ASN A 167 -4.06 3.61 -19.08
CA ASN A 167 -3.58 2.56 -19.93
C ASN A 167 -3.93 1.17 -19.36
N MET A 168 -4.05 0.18 -20.23
CA MET A 168 -4.32 -1.21 -19.82
C MET A 168 -5.60 -1.36 -19.01
N LEU A 169 -6.61 -0.53 -19.30
CA LEU A 169 -7.93 -0.63 -18.67
C LEU A 169 -8.66 -1.87 -19.17
N MET A 170 -9.19 -2.64 -18.24
CA MET A 170 -9.86 -3.92 -18.47
C MET A 170 -11.27 -3.92 -17.88
N ASP A 171 -12.19 -4.61 -18.52
CA ASP A 171 -13.45 -5.10 -17.94
C ASP A 171 -13.43 -6.64 -18.09
N ASP A 172 -13.29 -7.33 -16.98
CA ASP A 172 -12.96 -8.76 -16.89
C ASP A 172 -11.66 -9.09 -17.66
N THR A 173 -11.75 -9.79 -18.79
CA THR A 173 -10.63 -10.16 -19.66
C THR A 173 -10.53 -9.29 -20.93
N THR A 174 -11.44 -8.34 -21.09
CA THR A 174 -11.50 -7.49 -22.28
C THR A 174 -10.80 -6.16 -22.02
N ARG A 175 -9.84 -5.81 -22.87
CA ARG A 175 -9.25 -4.48 -22.86
C ARG A 175 -10.24 -3.46 -23.41
N ILE A 176 -10.43 -2.37 -22.69
CA ILE A 176 -11.31 -1.27 -23.08
C ILE A 176 -10.55 0.05 -23.11
N SER A 177 -11.12 1.06 -23.74
CA SER A 177 -10.58 2.43 -23.81
C SER A 177 -11.60 3.42 -23.26
N VAL A 178 -11.11 4.53 -22.75
CA VAL A 178 -11.96 5.67 -22.37
C VAL A 178 -12.32 6.45 -23.63
N GLU A 179 -13.63 6.76 -23.78
CA GLU A 179 -14.17 7.44 -24.97
C GLU A 179 -14.64 8.87 -24.68
N THR A 180 -14.69 9.26 -23.40
CA THR A 180 -15.25 10.56 -22.97
C THR A 180 -14.24 11.33 -22.11
N THR A 181 -14.31 12.66 -22.14
CA THR A 181 -13.41 13.54 -21.40
C THR A 181 -13.83 13.78 -19.94
N ASP A 182 -15.02 13.37 -19.55
CA ASP A 182 -15.57 13.45 -18.20
C ASP A 182 -15.26 12.22 -17.33
N TYR A 183 -14.48 11.27 -17.88
CA TYR A 183 -14.05 10.10 -17.14
C TYR A 183 -12.95 10.44 -16.12
N HIS A 184 -13.08 9.89 -14.91
CA HIS A 184 -12.00 9.87 -13.91
C HIS A 184 -11.90 8.49 -13.26
N PHE A 185 -10.69 7.91 -13.26
CA PHE A 185 -10.51 6.50 -12.89
C PHE A 185 -10.84 6.21 -11.42
N THR A 186 -10.57 7.15 -10.50
CA THR A 186 -10.96 6.98 -9.08
C THR A 186 -12.47 6.83 -8.92
N ASP A 187 -13.26 7.67 -9.62
CA ASP A 187 -14.73 7.60 -9.59
C ASP A 187 -15.24 6.33 -10.30
N ALA A 188 -14.57 5.92 -11.38
CA ALA A 188 -14.91 4.69 -12.09
C ALA A 188 -14.67 3.44 -11.22
N ILE A 189 -13.57 3.38 -10.45
CA ILE A 189 -13.32 2.32 -9.47
C ILE A 189 -14.45 2.25 -8.44
N ALA A 190 -14.84 3.40 -7.86
CA ALA A 190 -15.90 3.48 -6.87
C ALA A 190 -17.25 3.04 -7.43
N SER A 191 -17.60 3.53 -8.62
CA SER A 191 -18.84 3.17 -9.31
C SER A 191 -18.93 1.68 -9.64
N LYS A 192 -17.85 1.09 -10.17
CA LYS A 192 -17.80 -0.34 -10.50
C LYS A 192 -17.80 -1.23 -9.25
N ALA A 193 -17.08 -0.85 -8.20
CA ALA A 193 -17.11 -1.53 -6.91
C ALA A 193 -18.55 -1.55 -6.35
N THR A 194 -19.23 -0.42 -6.37
CA THR A 194 -20.62 -0.28 -5.93
C THR A 194 -21.57 -1.16 -6.77
N GLN A 195 -21.41 -1.16 -8.09
CA GLN A 195 -22.18 -2.02 -8.99
C GLN A 195 -21.96 -3.51 -8.70
N PHE A 196 -20.71 -3.93 -8.50
CA PHE A 196 -20.38 -5.32 -8.21
C PHE A 196 -20.96 -5.79 -6.88
N VAL A 197 -20.96 -4.93 -5.86
CA VAL A 197 -21.59 -5.22 -4.55
C VAL A 197 -23.11 -5.31 -4.70
N ASP A 198 -23.74 -4.39 -5.42
CA ASP A 198 -25.19 -4.43 -5.68
C ASP A 198 -25.59 -5.74 -6.36
N ASP A 199 -24.85 -6.17 -7.37
CA ASP A 199 -25.06 -7.46 -8.05
C ASP A 199 -24.90 -8.68 -7.10
N ALA A 200 -23.95 -8.63 -6.16
CA ALA A 200 -23.70 -9.73 -5.20
C ALA A 200 -24.81 -9.82 -4.14
N VAL A 201 -25.22 -8.68 -3.58
CA VAL A 201 -26.31 -8.59 -2.60
C VAL A 201 -27.62 -9.11 -3.17
N HIS A 202 -27.97 -8.76 -4.40
CA HIS A 202 -29.18 -9.25 -5.07
C HIS A 202 -29.19 -10.79 -5.30
N ARG A 203 -28.03 -11.46 -5.19
CA ARG A 203 -27.91 -12.93 -5.29
C ARG A 203 -27.93 -13.63 -3.94
N ASP A 204 -27.95 -12.88 -2.84
CA ASP A 204 -27.80 -13.40 -1.47
C ASP A 204 -26.52 -14.25 -1.30
N GLU A 205 -25.44 -13.84 -1.95
CA GLU A 205 -24.12 -14.46 -1.87
C GLU A 205 -23.21 -13.59 -0.99
N PRO A 206 -22.43 -14.16 -0.03
CA PRO A 206 -21.39 -13.41 0.65
C PRO A 206 -20.35 -12.97 -0.38
N PHE A 207 -19.86 -11.74 -0.27
CA PHE A 207 -18.89 -11.23 -1.22
C PHE A 207 -17.56 -10.85 -0.56
N PHE A 208 -16.49 -10.99 -1.34
CA PHE A 208 -15.19 -10.40 -1.10
C PHE A 208 -14.93 -9.38 -2.21
N LEU A 209 -14.80 -8.12 -1.86
CA LEU A 209 -14.41 -7.05 -2.76
C LEU A 209 -12.99 -6.58 -2.43
N TYR A 210 -12.08 -6.63 -3.39
CA TYR A 210 -10.80 -5.93 -3.35
C TYR A 210 -10.92 -4.63 -4.15
N MET A 211 -11.01 -3.48 -3.46
CA MET A 211 -11.09 -2.14 -4.04
C MET A 211 -9.72 -1.49 -3.95
N ALA A 212 -8.97 -1.53 -5.05
CA ALA A 212 -7.57 -1.15 -5.11
C ALA A 212 -7.41 0.15 -5.90
N PHE A 213 -7.46 1.29 -5.20
CA PHE A 213 -7.26 2.59 -5.83
C PHE A 213 -5.85 2.75 -6.38
N THR A 214 -5.70 3.55 -7.43
CA THR A 214 -4.43 4.08 -7.90
C THR A 214 -4.09 5.41 -7.22
N ALA A 215 -5.07 6.11 -6.67
CA ALA A 215 -4.87 7.37 -5.97
C ALA A 215 -4.30 7.12 -4.55
N PRO A 216 -3.46 8.04 -4.05
CA PRO A 216 -2.97 9.26 -4.68
C PRO A 216 -1.61 9.15 -5.44
N HIS A 217 -1.26 7.97 -5.98
CA HIS A 217 -0.05 7.78 -6.81
C HIS A 217 -0.02 8.79 -7.98
N TRP A 218 1.17 9.22 -8.38
CA TRP A 218 1.32 10.07 -9.57
C TRP A 218 0.77 9.39 -10.85
N PRO A 219 0.33 10.18 -11.84
CA PRO A 219 0.34 11.64 -11.96
C PRO A 219 -0.65 12.32 -11.01
N LEU A 220 -0.32 13.54 -10.60
CA LEU A 220 -1.21 14.40 -9.82
C LEU A 220 -2.36 14.88 -10.70
N HIS A 221 -3.46 14.15 -10.67
CA HIS A 221 -4.69 14.40 -11.44
C HIS A 221 -5.90 14.46 -10.50
N ALA A 222 -6.62 15.57 -10.51
CA ALA A 222 -7.87 15.72 -9.77
C ALA A 222 -8.82 16.68 -10.48
N LEU A 223 -10.09 16.62 -10.12
CA LEU A 223 -11.10 17.53 -10.67
C LEU A 223 -10.86 18.96 -10.18
N PRO A 224 -11.04 19.98 -11.04
CA PRO A 224 -10.80 21.38 -10.67
C PRO A 224 -11.51 21.82 -9.40
N GLU A 225 -12.78 21.43 -9.23
CA GLU A 225 -13.59 21.75 -8.04
C GLU A 225 -13.06 21.10 -6.76
N ASP A 226 -12.37 19.97 -6.84
CA ASP A 226 -11.75 19.32 -5.69
C ASP A 226 -10.41 20.00 -5.34
N ILE A 227 -9.64 20.41 -6.34
CA ILE A 227 -8.37 21.14 -6.16
C ILE A 227 -8.63 22.49 -5.46
N GLU A 228 -9.64 23.24 -5.90
CA GLU A 228 -9.99 24.56 -5.35
C GLU A 228 -10.31 24.53 -3.84
N LYS A 229 -10.75 23.40 -3.30
CA LYS A 229 -10.96 23.22 -1.85
C LYS A 229 -9.67 23.32 -1.04
N TYR A 230 -8.52 23.05 -1.67
CA TYR A 230 -7.21 22.97 -1.03
C TYR A 230 -6.24 24.05 -1.46
N ARG A 231 -6.49 24.73 -2.57
CA ARG A 231 -5.64 25.82 -3.07
C ARG A 231 -5.43 26.89 -1.98
N GLY A 232 -4.19 27.27 -1.75
CA GLY A 232 -3.75 28.24 -0.75
C GLY A 232 -3.60 27.68 0.67
N LYS A 233 -3.99 26.43 0.94
CA LYS A 233 -3.88 25.84 2.28
C LYS A 233 -2.44 25.43 2.64
N TYR A 234 -1.62 25.19 1.63
CA TYR A 234 -0.25 24.71 1.80
C TYR A 234 0.80 25.81 1.63
N LEU A 235 0.40 27.07 1.45
CA LEU A 235 1.31 28.23 1.45
C LEU A 235 2.03 28.45 2.78
N LYS A 236 1.55 27.85 3.88
CA LYS A 236 2.26 27.79 5.16
C LYS A 236 3.49 26.86 5.12
N GLY A 237 3.58 25.99 4.11
CA GLY A 237 4.69 25.13 3.80
C GLY A 237 4.73 23.81 4.52
N TRP A 238 5.67 22.99 4.09
CA TRP A 238 5.83 21.61 4.61
C TRP A 238 6.32 21.55 6.05
N ASP A 239 7.18 22.49 6.48
CA ASP A 239 7.69 22.51 7.86
C ASP A 239 6.54 22.70 8.87
N GLU A 240 5.70 23.73 8.65
CA GLU A 240 4.54 23.99 9.52
C GLU A 240 3.49 22.88 9.40
N THR A 241 3.26 22.35 8.20
CA THR A 241 2.29 21.28 8.00
C THR A 241 2.71 20.02 8.77
N ARG A 242 4.02 19.66 8.76
CA ARG A 242 4.55 18.52 9.55
C ARG A 242 4.34 18.74 11.05
N LEU A 243 4.65 19.92 11.56
CA LEU A 243 4.45 20.25 12.97
C LEU A 243 2.98 20.10 13.37
N ASN A 244 2.06 20.67 12.57
CA ASN A 244 0.63 20.63 12.84
C ASN A 244 0.08 19.19 12.79
N ARG A 245 0.52 18.37 11.84
CA ARG A 245 0.14 16.95 11.77
C ARG A 245 0.64 16.19 12.99
N HIS A 246 1.90 16.39 13.40
CA HIS A 246 2.46 15.73 14.58
C HIS A 246 1.74 16.11 15.86
N GLU A 247 1.38 17.38 16.04
CA GLU A 247 0.57 17.83 17.18
C GLU A 247 -0.83 17.19 17.17
N SER A 248 -1.48 17.16 16.03
CA SER A 248 -2.77 16.48 15.84
C SER A 248 -2.69 14.98 16.18
N GLN A 249 -1.64 14.29 15.71
CA GLN A 249 -1.39 12.88 15.99
C GLN A 249 -1.24 12.59 17.51
N ARG A 250 -0.54 13.46 18.23
CA ARG A 250 -0.42 13.39 19.69
C ARG A 250 -1.78 13.58 20.35
N GLY A 251 -2.56 14.55 19.89
CA GLY A 251 -3.93 14.80 20.38
C GLY A 251 -4.89 13.62 20.12
N LEU A 252 -4.71 12.89 19.03
CA LEU A 252 -5.48 11.70 18.68
C LEU A 252 -5.00 10.42 19.37
N GLY A 253 -3.83 10.44 20.03
CA GLY A 253 -3.22 9.28 20.69
C GLY A 253 -2.68 8.21 19.72
N VAL A 254 -2.46 8.57 18.44
CA VAL A 254 -1.89 7.64 17.44
C VAL A 254 -0.37 7.64 17.40
N VAL A 255 0.27 8.63 18.05
CA VAL A 255 1.70 8.66 18.35
C VAL A 255 1.93 8.85 19.84
N ASP A 256 3.02 8.27 20.35
CA ASP A 256 3.42 8.47 21.75
C ASP A 256 3.86 9.94 21.95
N PRO A 257 3.42 10.61 23.03
CA PRO A 257 3.83 11.98 23.32
C PRO A 257 5.35 12.18 23.44
N ASP A 258 6.10 11.14 23.80
CA ASP A 258 7.54 11.20 24.00
C ASP A 258 8.33 11.02 22.68
N TRP A 259 7.68 10.61 21.59
CA TRP A 259 8.36 10.49 20.29
C TRP A 259 8.64 11.87 19.69
N THR A 260 9.90 12.12 19.40
CA THR A 260 10.34 13.36 18.73
C THR A 260 9.98 13.29 17.25
N LEU A 261 9.44 14.37 16.71
CA LEU A 261 9.25 14.49 15.25
C LEU A 261 10.59 14.34 14.53
N SER A 262 10.65 13.48 13.53
CA SER A 262 11.86 13.36 12.70
C SER A 262 12.22 14.71 12.05
N PRO A 263 13.50 15.02 11.88
CA PRO A 263 13.90 16.24 11.17
C PRO A 263 13.37 16.23 9.73
N ARG A 264 13.26 17.42 9.13
CA ARG A 264 13.04 17.54 7.68
C ARG A 264 14.13 16.77 6.96
N ASP A 265 13.76 16.04 5.89
CA ASP A 265 14.74 15.31 5.10
C ASP A 265 15.86 16.20 4.57
N GLY A 266 17.09 15.71 4.57
CA GLY A 266 18.27 16.48 4.18
C GLY A 266 18.28 16.92 2.70
N GLY A 267 17.46 16.29 1.85
CA GLY A 267 17.24 16.67 0.46
C GLY A 267 16.18 17.77 0.26
N VAL A 268 15.51 18.21 1.34
CA VAL A 268 14.42 19.20 1.28
C VAL A 268 14.90 20.55 1.83
N LEU A 269 14.76 21.63 1.05
CA LEU A 269 15.01 22.99 1.52
C LEU A 269 14.03 23.40 2.63
N ALA A 270 14.44 24.34 3.48
CA ALA A 270 13.49 25.00 4.36
C ALA A 270 12.42 25.72 3.52
N TRP A 271 11.17 25.76 4.02
CA TRP A 271 10.09 26.39 3.28
C TRP A 271 10.39 27.84 2.91
N ASP A 272 11.06 28.58 3.81
CA ASP A 272 11.43 29.98 3.54
C ASP A 272 12.39 30.15 2.36
N GLU A 273 13.21 29.13 2.10
CA GLU A 273 14.20 29.07 1.01
C GLU A 273 13.64 28.37 -0.25
N ALA A 274 12.45 27.77 -0.16
CA ALA A 274 11.88 27.03 -1.27
C ALA A 274 11.47 27.96 -2.42
N PRO A 275 11.81 27.59 -3.68
CA PRO A 275 11.30 28.30 -4.85
C PRO A 275 9.84 27.90 -5.14
N ASP A 276 9.16 28.73 -5.93
CA ASP A 276 7.88 28.43 -6.58
C ASP A 276 6.77 28.00 -5.60
N LYS A 277 6.62 28.71 -4.48
CA LYS A 277 5.74 28.35 -3.37
C LYS A 277 4.27 28.19 -3.78
N GLU A 278 3.78 29.02 -4.68
CA GLU A 278 2.42 28.91 -5.24
C GLU A 278 2.24 27.60 -6.02
N TRP A 279 3.23 27.20 -6.80
CA TRP A 279 3.20 25.93 -7.52
C TRP A 279 3.28 24.74 -6.54
N ARG A 280 4.11 24.86 -5.49
CA ARG A 280 4.22 23.85 -4.43
C ARG A 280 2.92 23.68 -3.65
N ASP A 281 2.19 24.78 -3.42
CA ASP A 281 0.85 24.74 -2.83
C ASP A 281 -0.13 23.93 -3.71
N VAL A 282 -0.15 24.24 -5.02
CA VAL A 282 -1.01 23.53 -5.97
C VAL A 282 -0.65 22.04 -6.05
N GLN A 283 0.64 21.72 -6.05
CA GLN A 283 1.13 20.33 -6.05
C GLN A 283 0.51 19.52 -4.89
N MET A 284 0.55 20.05 -3.67
CA MET A 284 -0.06 19.38 -2.51
C MET A 284 -1.59 19.49 -2.50
N ALA A 285 -2.16 20.56 -3.05
CA ALA A 285 -3.61 20.70 -3.19
C ALA A 285 -4.21 19.62 -4.09
N VAL A 286 -3.55 19.26 -5.19
CA VAL A 286 -3.99 18.18 -6.09
C VAL A 286 -3.88 16.83 -5.38
N TYR A 287 -2.78 16.57 -4.66
CA TYR A 287 -2.63 15.36 -3.86
C TYR A 287 -3.76 15.20 -2.82
N ALA A 288 -4.03 16.26 -2.07
CA ALA A 288 -5.10 16.28 -1.08
C ALA A 288 -6.48 16.05 -1.72
N ALA A 289 -6.72 16.61 -2.90
CA ALA A 289 -7.94 16.38 -3.68
C ALA A 289 -8.07 14.91 -4.12
N GLN A 290 -6.97 14.26 -4.53
CA GLN A 290 -6.98 12.83 -4.85
C GLN A 290 -7.34 11.96 -3.63
N VAL A 291 -6.81 12.30 -2.43
CA VAL A 291 -7.14 11.59 -1.18
C VAL A 291 -8.61 11.80 -0.80
N GLU A 292 -9.13 13.04 -0.87
CA GLU A 292 -10.57 13.30 -0.62
C GLU A 292 -11.47 12.57 -1.63
N GLN A 293 -11.03 12.43 -2.89
CA GLN A 293 -11.77 11.70 -3.91
C GLN A 293 -11.82 10.19 -3.61
N VAL A 294 -10.74 9.59 -3.10
CA VAL A 294 -10.73 8.21 -2.59
C VAL A 294 -11.74 8.05 -1.46
N ASP A 295 -11.72 8.95 -0.47
CA ASP A 295 -12.66 8.92 0.66
C ASP A 295 -14.12 9.05 0.19
N ARG A 296 -14.41 9.94 -0.77
CA ARG A 296 -15.74 10.08 -1.38
C ARG A 296 -16.19 8.79 -2.07
N GLY A 297 -15.29 8.12 -2.82
CA GLY A 297 -15.58 6.84 -3.45
C GLY A 297 -15.87 5.72 -2.44
N ILE A 298 -15.15 5.70 -1.32
CA ILE A 298 -15.43 4.79 -0.19
C ILE A 298 -16.81 5.10 0.40
N GLY A 299 -17.14 6.38 0.60
CA GLY A 299 -18.46 6.81 1.08
C GLY A 299 -19.59 6.33 0.19
N GLN A 300 -19.42 6.39 -1.14
CA GLN A 300 -20.40 5.88 -2.10
C GLN A 300 -20.63 4.37 -1.95
N LEU A 301 -19.56 3.59 -1.83
CA LEU A 301 -19.65 2.14 -1.59
C LEU A 301 -20.32 1.82 -0.26
N MET A 302 -19.92 2.51 0.82
CA MET A 302 -20.51 2.29 2.16
C MET A 302 -21.99 2.64 2.21
N ALA A 303 -22.42 3.70 1.53
CA ALA A 303 -23.83 4.04 1.42
C ALA A 303 -24.64 2.93 0.73
N LYS A 304 -24.09 2.30 -0.32
CA LYS A 304 -24.75 1.16 -0.99
C LYS A 304 -24.85 -0.06 -0.07
N ILE A 305 -23.81 -0.37 0.69
CA ILE A 305 -23.80 -1.49 1.66
C ILE A 305 -24.83 -1.22 2.78
N GLU A 306 -24.94 0.02 3.26
CA GLU A 306 -25.92 0.43 4.26
C GLU A 306 -27.36 0.35 3.71
N GLU A 307 -27.60 0.84 2.49
CA GLU A 307 -28.89 0.74 1.79
C GLU A 307 -29.35 -0.72 1.62
N SER A 308 -28.42 -1.64 1.40
CA SER A 308 -28.70 -3.08 1.25
C SER A 308 -28.98 -3.80 2.58
N GLY A 309 -28.80 -3.15 3.73
CA GLY A 309 -28.96 -3.75 5.05
C GLY A 309 -27.80 -4.67 5.46
N GLU A 310 -26.69 -4.65 4.75
CA GLU A 310 -25.52 -5.54 4.99
C GLU A 310 -24.40 -4.87 5.82
N ALA A 311 -24.57 -3.61 6.23
CA ALA A 311 -23.51 -2.85 6.89
C ALA A 311 -22.99 -3.51 8.17
N ASP A 312 -23.87 -4.02 9.02
CA ASP A 312 -23.50 -4.65 10.29
C ASP A 312 -22.73 -5.95 10.08
N ASN A 313 -23.05 -6.72 9.02
CA ASN A 313 -22.40 -7.97 8.65
C ASN A 313 -21.29 -7.78 7.58
N THR A 314 -20.69 -6.62 7.47
CA THR A 314 -19.60 -6.35 6.52
C THR A 314 -18.34 -5.92 7.25
N VAL A 315 -17.25 -6.67 7.02
CA VAL A 315 -15.90 -6.30 7.44
C VAL A 315 -15.31 -5.37 6.41
N VAL A 316 -14.85 -4.18 6.83
CA VAL A 316 -14.20 -3.20 5.97
C VAL A 316 -12.78 -2.98 6.46
N VAL A 317 -11.80 -3.18 5.60
CA VAL A 317 -10.37 -2.97 5.86
C VAL A 317 -9.86 -1.87 4.94
N PHE A 318 -9.10 -0.92 5.49
CA PHE A 318 -8.40 0.11 4.72
C PHE A 318 -6.91 0.14 5.06
N LEU A 319 -6.06 0.24 4.03
CA LEU A 319 -4.62 0.42 4.16
C LEU A 319 -4.01 1.09 2.92
N ALA A 320 -2.70 1.45 3.01
CA ALA A 320 -1.88 1.83 1.86
C ALA A 320 -0.83 0.74 1.56
N ASP A 321 -0.40 0.65 0.30
CA ASP A 321 0.57 -0.37 -0.13
C ASP A 321 2.04 -0.03 0.18
N ASN A 322 2.36 1.22 0.40
CA ASN A 322 3.66 1.73 0.89
C ASN A 322 3.46 3.12 1.50
N GLY A 323 4.51 3.68 2.06
CA GLY A 323 4.50 5.07 2.46
C GLY A 323 4.41 6.04 1.28
N GLY A 324 4.20 7.33 1.56
CA GLY A 324 4.13 8.38 0.55
C GLY A 324 5.37 8.39 -0.35
N CYS A 325 5.19 8.80 -1.59
CA CYS A 325 6.15 8.65 -2.68
C CYS A 325 6.99 9.91 -2.86
N ALA A 326 8.32 9.77 -2.84
CA ALA A 326 9.27 10.87 -3.04
C ALA A 326 9.79 10.98 -4.48
N GLU A 327 9.22 10.23 -5.41
CA GLU A 327 9.68 10.20 -6.81
C GLU A 327 9.49 11.56 -7.47
N LEU A 328 10.56 12.08 -8.10
CA LEU A 328 10.59 13.34 -8.83
C LEU A 328 10.45 13.09 -10.33
N LEU A 329 9.49 13.68 -10.99
CA LEU A 329 9.38 13.70 -12.44
C LEU A 329 10.09 14.95 -12.98
N ALA A 330 11.18 14.75 -13.72
CA ALA A 330 11.90 15.86 -14.31
C ALA A 330 11.15 16.44 -15.53
N GLU A 331 11.29 17.76 -15.74
CA GLU A 331 10.58 18.47 -16.80
C GLU A 331 10.93 17.90 -18.19
N ASP A 332 9.89 17.63 -18.96
CA ASP A 332 9.95 17.10 -20.33
C ASP A 332 10.89 15.91 -20.53
N THR A 333 11.23 15.21 -19.44
CA THR A 333 11.95 13.94 -19.54
C THR A 333 11.05 12.93 -20.26
N PRO A 334 11.52 12.31 -21.35
CA PRO A 334 10.77 11.23 -21.98
C PRO A 334 10.53 10.13 -20.97
N LEU A 335 9.28 9.82 -20.69
CA LEU A 335 8.96 8.60 -19.94
C LEU A 335 9.47 7.42 -20.75
N PRO A 336 10.05 6.39 -20.12
CA PRO A 336 10.78 5.31 -20.80
C PRO A 336 9.95 4.56 -21.84
N ASP A 337 8.66 4.58 -21.68
CA ASP A 337 7.70 4.08 -22.66
C ASP A 337 6.50 5.02 -22.67
N PRO A 338 6.48 6.01 -23.60
CA PRO A 338 5.33 6.89 -23.76
C PRO A 338 4.01 6.14 -23.94
N SER A 339 4.07 4.91 -24.50
CA SER A 339 2.88 4.07 -24.68
C SER A 339 2.33 3.51 -23.38
N ARG A 340 3.09 3.50 -22.29
CA ARG A 340 2.64 2.98 -20.99
C ARG A 340 2.10 4.05 -20.04
N TYR A 341 2.69 5.25 -20.07
CA TYR A 341 2.41 6.27 -19.04
C TYR A 341 1.91 7.58 -19.62
N ASN A 342 2.32 7.94 -20.83
CA ASN A 342 2.08 9.25 -21.41
C ASN A 342 1.27 9.14 -22.70
N TYR A 343 0.04 8.62 -22.60
CA TYR A 343 -0.90 8.67 -23.70
C TYR A 343 -1.36 10.11 -23.93
N PRO A 344 -1.63 10.50 -25.17
CA PRO A 344 -2.42 11.68 -25.43
C PRO A 344 -3.73 11.61 -24.63
N THR A 345 -4.24 12.77 -24.24
CA THR A 345 -5.57 12.84 -23.65
C THR A 345 -6.63 12.29 -24.59
N VAL A 346 -7.83 11.99 -24.09
CA VAL A 346 -8.95 11.48 -24.92
C VAL A 346 -9.28 12.42 -26.07
N ASP A 347 -9.12 13.74 -25.86
CA ASP A 347 -9.32 14.78 -26.89
C ASP A 347 -8.06 15.07 -27.75
N GLY A 348 -6.98 14.28 -27.59
CA GLY A 348 -5.78 14.31 -28.43
C GLY A 348 -4.74 15.36 -28.05
N ARG A 349 -4.87 16.03 -26.88
CA ARG A 349 -3.82 16.95 -26.40
C ARG A 349 -2.56 16.18 -25.98
N VAL A 350 -1.40 16.81 -26.20
CA VAL A 350 -0.11 16.27 -25.77
C VAL A 350 0.03 16.44 -24.27
N VAL A 351 0.45 15.38 -23.57
CA VAL A 351 0.70 15.42 -22.13
C VAL A 351 2.11 15.94 -21.87
N ARG A 352 2.22 16.97 -21.04
CA ARG A 352 3.47 17.52 -20.55
C ARG A 352 3.87 16.88 -19.22
N THR A 353 5.11 16.42 -19.13
CA THR A 353 5.63 15.71 -17.94
C THR A 353 6.59 16.60 -17.17
N GLY A 354 6.45 16.61 -15.86
CA GLY A 354 7.48 17.11 -14.97
C GLY A 354 6.99 18.03 -13.86
N ASN A 355 7.79 18.07 -12.80
CA ASN A 355 7.63 18.97 -11.67
C ASN A 355 8.28 20.32 -12.02
N SER A 356 7.52 21.17 -12.69
CA SER A 356 7.96 22.50 -13.14
C SER A 356 6.83 23.52 -12.99
N PRO A 357 7.13 24.78 -12.57
CA PRO A 357 6.12 25.83 -12.50
C PRO A 357 5.41 26.12 -13.83
N SER A 358 6.00 25.69 -14.95
CA SER A 358 5.39 25.79 -16.28
C SER A 358 4.33 24.72 -16.55
N ILE A 359 4.18 23.73 -15.65
CA ILE A 359 3.25 22.59 -15.75
C ILE A 359 2.42 22.54 -14.46
N GLU A 360 1.29 23.24 -14.44
CA GLU A 360 0.39 23.20 -13.27
C GLU A 360 -0.27 21.82 -13.17
N PRO A 361 -0.07 21.06 -12.07
CA PRO A 361 -0.65 19.74 -11.92
C PRO A 361 -2.18 19.79 -11.77
N GLY A 362 -2.83 18.69 -12.11
CA GLY A 362 -4.29 18.50 -12.00
C GLY A 362 -4.97 18.11 -13.29
N PRO A 363 -4.81 18.87 -14.41
CA PRO A 363 -5.44 18.57 -15.69
C PRO A 363 -4.92 17.29 -16.37
N ALA A 364 -5.73 16.75 -17.28
CA ALA A 364 -5.44 15.53 -18.03
C ALA A 364 -4.18 15.58 -18.91
N ASP A 365 -3.77 16.78 -19.34
CA ASP A 365 -2.61 17.02 -20.18
C ASP A 365 -1.33 17.39 -19.39
N THR A 366 -1.31 17.06 -18.09
CA THR A 366 -0.13 17.20 -17.23
C THR A 366 0.26 15.86 -16.63
N PHE A 367 1.52 15.74 -16.17
CA PHE A 367 2.02 14.53 -15.55
C PHE A 367 3.10 14.87 -14.52
N ALA A 368 2.70 15.21 -13.30
CA ALA A 368 3.55 15.64 -12.20
C ALA A 368 3.45 14.68 -11.00
N SER A 369 4.42 14.77 -10.08
CA SER A 369 4.47 14.01 -8.83
C SER A 369 4.54 14.91 -7.60
N VAL A 370 4.35 14.32 -6.41
CA VAL A 370 4.41 15.01 -5.12
C VAL A 370 5.83 15.44 -4.75
N ASP A 371 6.83 14.67 -5.15
CA ASP A 371 8.25 14.75 -4.81
C ASP A 371 8.60 14.60 -3.31
N ILE A 372 9.89 14.66 -3.01
CA ILE A 372 10.44 14.42 -1.67
C ILE A 372 9.92 15.40 -0.62
N SER A 373 9.63 16.63 -1.01
CA SER A 373 9.26 17.71 -0.08
C SER A 373 7.94 17.41 0.62
N TRP A 374 6.91 17.08 -0.14
CA TRP A 374 5.60 16.73 0.39
C TRP A 374 5.53 15.28 0.85
N ALA A 375 6.28 14.35 0.24
CA ALA A 375 6.37 12.98 0.74
C ALA A 375 6.87 12.94 2.20
N ASN A 376 7.77 13.84 2.57
CA ASN A 376 8.23 13.98 3.97
C ASN A 376 7.10 14.48 4.90
N VAL A 377 6.14 15.25 4.40
CA VAL A 377 4.90 15.61 5.12
C VAL A 377 3.98 14.41 5.25
N ASN A 378 3.75 13.70 4.16
CA ASN A 378 2.80 12.60 4.08
C ASN A 378 3.14 11.46 5.05
N ASN A 379 4.44 11.26 5.32
CA ASN A 379 4.94 10.23 6.23
C ASN A 379 5.18 10.72 7.68
N THR A 380 4.71 11.91 8.04
CA THR A 380 4.86 12.44 9.41
C THR A 380 4.33 11.43 10.46
N PRO A 381 5.07 11.13 11.54
CA PRO A 381 6.32 11.77 12.01
C PRO A 381 7.61 11.08 11.52
N PHE A 382 7.50 10.08 10.67
CA PHE A 382 8.59 9.16 10.32
C PHE A 382 9.58 9.76 9.31
N ARG A 383 10.76 9.12 9.21
CA ARG A 383 11.77 9.41 8.18
C ARG A 383 11.54 8.51 6.98
N LEU A 384 12.04 9.02 5.82
CA LEU A 384 12.05 8.33 4.53
C LEU A 384 10.65 8.00 3.99
N PHE A 385 10.58 7.21 2.91
CA PHE A 385 9.45 7.15 2.01
C PHE A 385 9.32 5.75 1.40
N LYS A 386 8.32 5.53 0.56
CA LYS A 386 8.22 4.41 -0.37
C LYS A 386 9.61 3.96 -0.82
N HIS A 387 9.83 2.67 -0.96
CA HIS A 387 11.10 2.03 -1.32
C HIS A 387 12.01 1.69 -0.11
N PHE A 388 12.04 2.54 0.93
CA PHE A 388 12.85 2.29 2.12
C PHE A 388 12.14 1.40 3.13
N THR A 389 12.93 0.64 3.91
CA THR A 389 12.42 -0.21 4.99
C THR A 389 12.40 0.48 6.36
N HIS A 390 12.70 1.78 6.39
CA HIS A 390 12.44 2.65 7.55
C HIS A 390 10.94 2.89 7.75
N GLU A 391 10.55 3.37 8.94
CA GLU A 391 9.13 3.52 9.29
C GLU A 391 8.32 4.30 8.25
N GLY A 392 8.87 5.37 7.66
CA GLY A 392 8.16 6.15 6.64
C GLY A 392 7.90 5.42 5.31
N GLY A 393 8.66 4.35 5.04
CA GLY A 393 8.43 3.54 3.83
C GLY A 393 7.48 2.37 4.04
N ILE A 394 7.47 1.79 5.25
CA ILE A 394 6.73 0.54 5.54
C ILE A 394 5.51 0.72 6.44
N SER A 395 5.37 1.83 7.17
CA SER A 395 4.19 2.07 7.99
C SER A 395 3.01 2.51 7.13
N THR A 396 1.85 1.93 7.38
CA THR A 396 0.59 2.28 6.69
C THR A 396 -0.49 2.67 7.70
N PRO A 397 -1.33 3.69 7.40
CA PRO A 397 -2.55 3.86 8.16
C PRO A 397 -3.43 2.62 7.96
N PHE A 398 -3.90 2.03 9.05
CA PHE A 398 -4.72 0.83 8.99
C PHE A 398 -5.99 0.98 9.83
N ILE A 399 -7.12 0.71 9.19
CA ILE A 399 -8.44 0.72 9.80
C ILE A 399 -9.12 -0.61 9.50
N ILE A 400 -9.68 -1.26 10.52
CA ILE A 400 -10.59 -2.39 10.33
C ILE A 400 -11.89 -2.12 11.08
N SER A 401 -13.02 -2.13 10.37
CA SER A 401 -14.36 -1.90 10.90
C SER A 401 -15.25 -3.10 10.61
N TRP A 402 -15.99 -3.55 11.61
CA TRP A 402 -16.99 -4.59 11.50
C TRP A 402 -18.04 -4.38 12.62
N PRO A 403 -19.16 -3.72 12.33
CA PRO A 403 -20.12 -3.31 13.38
C PRO A 403 -20.61 -4.43 14.28
N ASP A 404 -20.84 -5.66 13.73
CA ASP A 404 -21.25 -6.84 14.51
C ASP A 404 -20.08 -7.57 15.20
N GLY A 405 -18.83 -7.34 14.74
CA GLY A 405 -17.67 -8.12 15.20
C GLY A 405 -16.68 -7.35 16.08
N VAL A 406 -16.73 -6.00 16.09
CA VAL A 406 -15.83 -5.15 16.88
C VAL A 406 -16.44 -4.85 18.24
N ALA A 407 -15.76 -5.31 19.29
CA ALA A 407 -16.22 -5.12 20.68
C ALA A 407 -15.95 -3.70 21.20
N ASP A 408 -14.79 -3.12 20.86
CA ASP A 408 -14.36 -1.80 21.33
C ASP A 408 -14.19 -0.85 20.14
N LYS A 409 -15.26 -0.11 19.83
CA LYS A 409 -15.32 0.80 18.68
C LYS A 409 -14.48 2.04 18.94
N GLY A 410 -13.68 2.43 17.94
CA GLY A 410 -12.76 3.57 18.01
C GLY A 410 -11.44 3.25 18.72
N ALA A 411 -11.22 1.99 19.12
CA ALA A 411 -10.00 1.56 19.79
C ALA A 411 -8.74 1.80 18.92
N ILE A 412 -7.61 1.99 19.61
CA ILE A 412 -6.28 2.07 19.02
C ILE A 412 -5.49 0.84 19.46
N PHE A 413 -4.95 0.12 18.49
CA PHE A 413 -4.13 -1.05 18.72
C PHE A 413 -2.67 -0.77 18.34
N ASN A 414 -1.75 -0.99 19.28
CA ASN A 414 -0.36 -0.53 19.19
C ASN A 414 0.67 -1.64 18.99
N ASN A 415 0.27 -2.93 18.99
CA ASN A 415 1.23 -4.01 18.69
C ASN A 415 1.49 -4.12 17.18
N PRO A 416 2.72 -4.51 16.78
CA PRO A 416 3.06 -4.63 15.37
C PRO A 416 2.28 -5.76 14.68
N ALA A 417 1.76 -5.47 13.49
CA ALA A 417 1.19 -6.42 12.56
C ALA A 417 1.74 -6.16 11.14
N HIS A 418 1.66 -7.13 10.28
CA HIS A 418 2.16 -7.05 8.90
C HIS A 418 1.05 -7.31 7.89
N ILE A 419 1.21 -6.83 6.69
CA ILE A 419 0.22 -6.95 5.61
C ILE A 419 -0.17 -8.42 5.31
N ILE A 420 0.75 -9.39 5.55
CA ILE A 420 0.45 -10.82 5.42
C ILE A 420 -0.56 -11.33 6.46
N ASP A 421 -0.64 -10.68 7.63
CA ASP A 421 -1.55 -11.04 8.72
C ASP A 421 -3.00 -10.69 8.38
N ILE A 422 -3.20 -9.71 7.49
CA ILE A 422 -4.54 -9.34 6.98
C ILE A 422 -5.16 -10.51 6.23
N ASN A 423 -4.38 -11.20 5.38
CA ASN A 423 -4.82 -12.39 4.67
C ASN A 423 -5.29 -13.47 5.66
N ALA A 424 -4.45 -13.83 6.63
CA ALA A 424 -4.78 -14.81 7.66
C ALA A 424 -6.02 -14.42 8.47
N THR A 425 -6.15 -13.13 8.82
CA THR A 425 -7.28 -12.61 9.59
C THR A 425 -8.60 -12.68 8.82
N LEU A 426 -8.59 -12.27 7.55
CA LEU A 426 -9.80 -12.30 6.72
C LEU A 426 -10.26 -13.73 6.41
N LEU A 427 -9.32 -14.67 6.23
CA LEU A 427 -9.65 -16.09 6.09
C LEU A 427 -10.22 -16.68 7.38
N ASP A 428 -9.67 -16.33 8.55
CA ASP A 428 -10.18 -16.73 9.87
C ASP A 428 -11.61 -16.22 10.08
N ILE A 429 -11.87 -14.94 9.84
CA ILE A 429 -13.21 -14.34 9.92
C ILE A 429 -14.20 -15.01 8.97
N ALA A 430 -13.77 -15.36 7.77
CA ALA A 430 -14.59 -16.06 6.77
C ALA A 430 -14.83 -17.54 7.09
N GLY A 431 -14.11 -18.11 8.06
CA GLY A 431 -14.08 -19.55 8.32
C GLY A 431 -13.50 -20.34 7.14
N ALA A 432 -12.55 -19.76 6.40
CA ALA A 432 -11.90 -20.37 5.25
C ALA A 432 -10.51 -20.89 5.62
N ASN A 433 -10.14 -22.07 5.12
CA ASN A 433 -8.85 -22.68 5.40
C ASN A 433 -7.87 -22.41 4.27
N TYR A 434 -6.69 -21.93 4.60
CA TYR A 434 -5.59 -21.82 3.63
C TYR A 434 -5.14 -23.22 3.20
N PRO A 435 -5.13 -23.56 1.90
CA PRO A 435 -4.90 -24.91 1.44
C PRO A 435 -3.42 -25.29 1.40
N THR A 436 -3.09 -26.56 1.63
CA THR A 436 -1.77 -27.14 1.38
C THR A 436 -1.58 -27.58 -0.07
N THR A 437 -2.69 -27.83 -0.78
CA THR A 437 -2.72 -28.15 -2.21
C THR A 437 -3.88 -27.43 -2.88
N PHE A 438 -3.69 -26.93 -4.10
CA PHE A 438 -4.74 -26.29 -4.87
C PHE A 438 -4.61 -26.61 -6.35
N LYS A 439 -5.68 -27.11 -6.96
CA LYS A 439 -5.72 -27.51 -8.38
C LYS A 439 -4.53 -28.39 -8.81
N GLY A 440 -4.11 -29.31 -7.93
CA GLY A 440 -3.04 -30.27 -8.19
C GLY A 440 -1.62 -29.73 -7.99
N LYS A 441 -1.46 -28.54 -7.43
CA LYS A 441 -0.17 -27.95 -7.05
C LYS A 441 -0.01 -27.95 -5.54
N ASP A 442 1.19 -28.20 -5.04
CA ASP A 442 1.55 -27.96 -3.65
C ASP A 442 1.69 -26.44 -3.42
N ILE A 443 1.06 -25.96 -2.35
CA ILE A 443 1.02 -24.54 -2.03
C ILE A 443 1.95 -24.23 -0.85
N LYS A 444 2.74 -23.19 -0.98
CA LYS A 444 3.60 -22.69 0.11
C LYS A 444 2.74 -22.33 1.33
N PRO A 445 3.14 -22.70 2.55
CA PRO A 445 2.42 -22.36 3.78
C PRO A 445 2.31 -20.83 3.94
N ALA A 446 1.15 -20.33 4.37
CA ALA A 446 0.98 -18.93 4.71
C ALA A 446 1.92 -18.51 5.86
N GLU A 447 2.41 -17.29 5.81
CA GLU A 447 3.33 -16.69 6.81
C GLU A 447 2.61 -15.75 7.79
N GLY A 448 1.35 -15.39 7.48
CA GLY A 448 0.57 -14.46 8.29
C GLY A 448 -0.06 -15.11 9.52
N GLU A 449 -0.27 -14.30 10.56
CA GLU A 449 -0.93 -14.67 11.82
C GLU A 449 -2.23 -13.87 11.98
N SER A 450 -3.36 -14.57 12.30
CA SER A 450 -4.65 -13.89 12.47
C SER A 450 -4.67 -13.03 13.73
N PHE A 451 -5.04 -11.76 13.56
CA PHE A 451 -5.35 -10.83 14.64
C PHE A 451 -6.86 -10.64 14.88
N ALA A 452 -7.70 -11.58 14.44
CA ALA A 452 -9.15 -11.48 14.63
C ALA A 452 -9.58 -11.32 16.10
N ASN A 453 -8.76 -11.77 17.04
CA ASN A 453 -8.99 -11.59 18.48
C ASN A 453 -8.98 -10.12 18.92
N VAL A 454 -8.23 -9.25 18.24
CA VAL A 454 -8.23 -7.80 18.50
C VAL A 454 -9.62 -7.22 18.30
N LEU A 455 -10.36 -7.66 17.30
CA LEU A 455 -11.74 -7.20 17.05
C LEU A 455 -12.68 -7.55 18.20
N ARG A 456 -12.39 -8.63 18.94
CA ARG A 456 -13.15 -9.08 20.12
C ARG A 456 -12.70 -8.39 21.42
N GLY A 457 -11.84 -7.37 21.34
CA GLY A 457 -11.27 -6.67 22.50
C GLY A 457 -10.26 -7.50 23.29
N GLN A 458 -9.64 -8.50 22.66
CA GLN A 458 -8.63 -9.35 23.28
C GLN A 458 -7.23 -8.89 22.88
N ASP A 459 -6.26 -9.13 23.75
CA ASP A 459 -4.85 -8.90 23.44
C ASP A 459 -4.38 -9.85 22.33
N TRP A 460 -3.58 -9.30 21.44
CA TRP A 460 -2.88 -10.07 20.41
C TRP A 460 -1.45 -9.54 20.24
N LYS A 461 -0.54 -10.44 20.04
CA LYS A 461 0.85 -10.14 19.74
C LYS A 461 1.33 -11.13 18.69
N ARG A 462 2.00 -10.63 17.69
CA ARG A 462 2.63 -11.47 16.67
C ARG A 462 3.76 -12.30 17.28
N ASP A 463 3.74 -13.62 17.03
CA ASP A 463 4.75 -14.54 17.56
C ASP A 463 6.03 -14.52 16.72
N GLN A 464 5.88 -14.45 15.39
CA GLN A 464 7.02 -14.46 14.47
C GLN A 464 7.55 -13.06 14.21
N PRO A 465 8.89 -12.90 14.14
CA PRO A 465 9.49 -11.64 13.67
C PRO A 465 9.02 -11.26 12.28
N ILE A 466 9.11 -9.97 11.96
CA ILE A 466 8.85 -9.45 10.62
C ILE A 466 10.18 -9.07 9.98
N ALA A 467 10.37 -9.45 8.72
CA ALA A 467 11.56 -9.07 7.96
C ALA A 467 11.18 -8.49 6.59
N TRP A 468 12.00 -7.60 6.10
CA TRP A 468 11.82 -6.90 4.82
C TRP A 468 13.09 -6.89 4.01
N GLU A 469 12.93 -6.96 2.73
CA GLU A 469 13.94 -6.60 1.73
C GLU A 469 13.25 -5.95 0.54
N HIS A 470 13.78 -4.83 0.07
CA HIS A 470 13.41 -4.23 -1.19
C HIS A 470 14.59 -3.46 -1.79
N GLU A 471 15.07 -3.91 -2.96
CA GLU A 471 16.20 -3.29 -3.68
C GLU A 471 17.43 -3.06 -2.79
N GLY A 472 17.73 -4.02 -1.90
CA GLY A 472 18.86 -3.98 -0.97
C GLY A 472 18.61 -3.20 0.32
N ASN A 473 17.47 -2.49 0.46
CA ASN A 473 17.04 -1.97 1.74
C ASN A 473 16.48 -3.12 2.58
N ARG A 474 16.92 -3.24 3.82
CA ARG A 474 16.68 -4.40 4.67
C ARG A 474 16.17 -3.99 6.04
N ALA A 475 15.28 -4.77 6.63
CA ALA A 475 14.92 -4.58 8.03
C ALA A 475 14.47 -5.90 8.68
N VAL A 476 14.55 -5.92 10.02
CA VAL A 476 13.98 -6.94 10.89
C VAL A 476 13.32 -6.27 12.09
N ARG A 477 12.10 -6.66 12.43
CA ARG A 477 11.42 -6.29 13.66
C ARG A 477 11.26 -7.51 14.55
N ILE A 478 11.80 -7.45 15.79
CA ILE A 478 11.63 -8.47 16.83
C ILE A 478 11.17 -7.78 18.11
N GLY A 479 9.91 -7.93 18.46
CA GLY A 479 9.32 -7.26 19.60
C GLY A 479 9.47 -5.73 19.51
N ASP A 480 10.15 -5.12 20.47
CA ASP A 480 10.36 -3.67 20.53
C ASP A 480 11.53 -3.17 19.68
N TRP A 481 12.30 -4.07 19.09
CA TRP A 481 13.54 -3.74 18.40
C TRP A 481 13.41 -3.86 16.90
N LYS A 482 13.96 -2.88 16.20
CA LYS A 482 14.06 -2.88 14.73
C LYS A 482 15.50 -2.64 14.31
N LEU A 483 16.02 -3.58 13.51
CA LEU A 483 17.27 -3.47 12.79
C LEU A 483 16.93 -3.07 11.36
N VAL A 484 17.58 -2.03 10.81
CA VAL A 484 17.30 -1.51 9.48
C VAL A 484 18.58 -1.12 8.77
N SER A 485 18.62 -1.23 7.45
CA SER A 485 19.76 -0.85 6.63
C SER A 485 19.31 -0.30 5.29
N GLU A 486 19.84 0.86 4.92
CA GLU A 486 19.76 1.36 3.54
C GLU A 486 20.81 0.64 2.68
N ILE A 487 20.51 0.43 1.40
CA ILE A 487 21.54 0.02 0.43
C ILE A 487 22.55 1.15 0.27
N GLY A 488 23.85 0.79 0.12
CA GLY A 488 24.89 1.77 -0.18
C GLY A 488 24.63 2.50 -1.50
N ASP A 489 25.13 3.72 -1.63
CA ASP A 489 25.00 4.50 -2.88
C ASP A 489 25.72 3.77 -4.03
N PRO A 490 25.01 3.31 -5.07
CA PRO A 490 25.63 2.57 -6.17
C PRO A 490 26.58 3.44 -7.02
N SER A 491 26.55 4.76 -6.87
CA SER A 491 27.47 5.67 -7.54
C SER A 491 28.77 5.89 -6.76
N ASP A 492 28.80 5.52 -5.47
CA ASP A 492 29.97 5.58 -4.60
C ASP A 492 30.45 4.15 -4.27
N PRO A 493 31.59 3.71 -4.83
CA PRO A 493 32.10 2.36 -4.59
C PRO A 493 32.54 2.11 -3.14
N ASP A 494 32.73 3.14 -2.35
CA ASP A 494 33.06 3.05 -0.93
C ASP A 494 31.83 3.08 -0.02
N SER A 495 30.67 3.43 -0.57
CA SER A 495 29.39 3.38 0.14
C SER A 495 28.94 1.94 0.32
N LYS A 496 28.73 1.55 1.57
CA LYS A 496 28.22 0.21 1.93
C LYS A 496 26.93 0.36 2.73
N ALA A 497 26.06 -0.63 2.61
CA ALA A 497 24.92 -0.75 3.51
C ALA A 497 25.41 -0.88 4.96
N VAL A 498 24.89 -0.02 5.81
CA VAL A 498 25.21 0.01 7.24
C VAL A 498 23.93 -0.30 8.01
N TRP A 499 24.03 -1.25 8.96
CA TRP A 499 22.94 -1.54 9.85
C TRP A 499 22.82 -0.48 10.94
N GLU A 500 21.58 -0.09 11.23
CA GLU A 500 21.15 0.77 12.33
C GLU A 500 20.20 -0.04 13.23
N LEU A 501 20.21 0.18 14.55
CA LEU A 501 19.36 -0.53 15.49
C LEU A 501 18.57 0.45 16.37
N TYR A 502 17.26 0.28 16.44
CA TYR A 502 16.35 1.15 17.16
C TYR A 502 15.47 0.39 18.15
N ASN A 503 15.17 0.98 19.30
CA ASN A 503 14.08 0.57 20.16
C ASN A 503 12.81 1.35 19.72
N ILE A 504 11.97 0.72 18.93
CA ILE A 504 10.81 1.38 18.31
C ILE A 504 9.74 1.80 19.32
N THR A 505 9.66 1.15 20.46
CA THR A 505 8.73 1.58 21.53
C THR A 505 9.13 2.93 22.10
N ALA A 506 10.42 3.20 22.25
CA ALA A 506 10.94 4.46 22.74
C ALA A 506 11.20 5.50 21.65
N ASP A 507 11.54 5.05 20.42
CA ASP A 507 12.01 5.89 19.32
C ASP A 507 11.53 5.34 17.97
N ARG A 508 10.23 5.47 17.70
CA ARG A 508 9.66 5.02 16.41
C ARG A 508 10.05 5.92 15.24
N THR A 509 10.58 7.08 15.50
CA THR A 509 11.08 7.99 14.46
C THR A 509 12.51 7.68 14.02
N GLU A 510 13.13 6.65 14.60
CA GLU A 510 14.44 6.11 14.21
C GLU A 510 15.56 7.16 14.24
N LEU A 511 15.68 7.90 15.37
CA LEU A 511 16.64 8.99 15.55
C LEU A 511 17.87 8.59 16.36
N ASN A 512 17.74 7.62 17.29
CA ASN A 512 18.78 7.21 18.21
C ASN A 512 19.29 5.81 17.86
N ASP A 513 20.31 5.72 17.02
CA ASP A 513 20.95 4.46 16.65
C ASP A 513 21.71 3.84 17.83
N LEU A 514 21.23 2.71 18.31
CA LEU A 514 21.75 1.98 19.46
C LEU A 514 22.71 0.81 19.09
N ILE A 515 23.06 0.67 17.82
CA ILE A 515 23.82 -0.49 17.33
C ILE A 515 25.15 -0.70 18.05
N ASN A 516 25.83 0.39 18.42
CA ASN A 516 27.13 0.33 19.12
C ASN A 516 26.99 -0.11 20.59
N GLY A 517 25.84 0.17 21.22
CA GLY A 517 25.54 -0.22 22.61
C GLY A 517 24.94 -1.61 22.75
N GLU A 518 24.29 -2.12 21.69
CA GLU A 518 23.49 -3.36 21.69
C GLU A 518 24.02 -4.40 20.68
N LYS A 519 25.35 -4.58 20.63
CA LYS A 519 26.04 -5.43 19.62
C LYS A 519 25.57 -6.88 19.57
N GLU A 520 25.29 -7.48 20.72
CA GLU A 520 24.82 -8.87 20.80
C GLU A 520 23.42 -9.00 20.17
N ARG A 521 22.54 -8.05 20.47
CA ARG A 521 21.20 -7.97 19.90
C ARG A 521 21.25 -7.76 18.39
N ALA A 522 22.02 -6.78 17.93
CA ALA A 522 22.22 -6.53 16.50
C ALA A 522 22.71 -7.78 15.78
N THR A 523 23.72 -8.48 16.34
CA THR A 523 24.25 -9.73 15.78
C THR A 523 23.18 -10.83 15.68
N ALA A 524 22.35 -10.98 16.70
CA ALA A 524 21.26 -11.96 16.70
C ALA A 524 20.19 -11.62 15.64
N MET A 525 19.85 -10.34 15.49
CA MET A 525 18.87 -9.89 14.48
C MET A 525 19.43 -10.01 13.05
N ILE A 526 20.71 -9.72 12.83
CA ILE A 526 21.38 -9.96 11.53
C ILE A 526 21.35 -11.46 11.16
N ARG A 527 21.62 -12.33 12.14
CA ARG A 527 21.54 -13.78 11.90
C ARG A 527 20.12 -14.19 11.51
N PHE A 528 19.11 -13.71 12.21
CA PHE A 528 17.71 -13.96 11.84
C PHE A 528 17.40 -13.49 10.41
N TYR A 529 17.84 -12.26 10.06
CA TYR A 529 17.67 -11.74 8.70
C TYR A 529 18.28 -12.67 7.65
N ASN A 530 19.51 -13.15 7.88
CA ASN A 530 20.19 -14.04 6.94
C ASN A 530 19.45 -15.38 6.77
N GLU A 531 18.98 -15.98 7.87
CA GLU A 531 18.17 -17.21 7.84
C GLU A 531 16.83 -17.00 7.11
N TRP A 532 16.17 -15.87 7.35
CA TRP A 532 14.93 -15.51 6.64
C TRP A 532 15.19 -15.24 5.15
N SER A 533 16.25 -14.51 4.81
CA SER A 533 16.58 -14.17 3.42
C SER A 533 16.92 -15.41 2.59
N GLU A 534 17.65 -16.37 3.17
CA GLU A 534 17.92 -17.65 2.54
C GLU A 534 16.62 -18.44 2.31
N ARG A 535 15.76 -18.55 3.32
CA ARG A 535 14.47 -19.25 3.23
C ARG A 535 13.51 -18.63 2.21
N CYS A 536 13.54 -17.30 2.06
CA CYS A 536 12.68 -16.56 1.12
C CYS A 536 13.32 -16.37 -0.26
N GLU A 537 14.53 -16.90 -0.49
CA GLU A 537 15.26 -16.74 -1.76
C GLU A 537 15.53 -15.26 -2.10
N VAL A 538 15.88 -14.47 -1.07
CA VAL A 538 16.25 -13.06 -1.24
C VAL A 538 17.62 -12.97 -1.90
N GLU A 539 17.72 -12.18 -2.96
CA GLU A 539 18.97 -11.98 -3.69
C GLU A 539 19.86 -10.91 -3.04
N ASP A 540 21.16 -11.09 -3.13
CA ASP A 540 22.13 -10.14 -2.59
C ASP A 540 22.41 -8.99 -3.58
N TRP A 541 21.76 -7.86 -3.34
CA TRP A 541 21.86 -6.66 -4.16
C TRP A 541 23.22 -5.95 -4.07
N GLU A 542 24.04 -6.26 -3.07
CA GLU A 542 25.36 -5.67 -2.89
C GLU A 542 26.49 -6.49 -3.55
N ASN A 543 26.20 -7.75 -3.93
CA ASN A 543 27.18 -8.61 -4.57
C ASN A 543 27.55 -8.07 -5.96
N PRO A 544 28.85 -7.74 -6.24
CA PRO A 544 29.28 -7.27 -7.56
C PRO A 544 29.05 -8.29 -8.69
N GLY A 545 28.97 -9.58 -8.36
CA GLY A 545 28.64 -10.65 -9.29
C GLY A 545 27.14 -10.82 -9.53
N PHE A 546 26.29 -10.08 -8.81
CA PHE A 546 24.84 -10.17 -8.92
C PHE A 546 24.36 -9.57 -10.25
N THR A 547 23.89 -10.43 -11.15
CA THR A 547 23.55 -10.04 -12.52
C THR A 547 22.29 -9.19 -12.67
N LEU A 548 21.51 -9.03 -11.59
CA LEU A 548 20.32 -8.18 -11.60
C LEU A 548 20.66 -6.68 -11.50
N ARG A 549 21.72 -6.31 -10.79
CA ARG A 549 22.14 -4.89 -10.65
C ARG A 549 22.30 -4.14 -11.98
N PRO A 550 23.02 -4.69 -12.98
CA PRO A 550 23.10 -4.07 -14.30
C PRO A 550 21.75 -3.99 -15.02
N LYS A 551 20.88 -4.99 -14.84
CA LYS A 551 19.53 -5.00 -15.41
C LYS A 551 18.63 -3.99 -14.73
N LEU A 552 18.74 -3.82 -13.40
CA LEU A 552 17.98 -2.84 -12.63
C LEU A 552 18.45 -1.41 -12.89
N ASN A 553 19.76 -1.18 -12.95
CA ASN A 553 20.29 0.13 -13.32
C ASN A 553 19.84 0.56 -14.73
N THR A 554 19.63 -0.41 -15.63
CA THR A 554 19.04 -0.18 -16.95
C THR A 554 17.52 -0.05 -16.87
N ILE A 555 16.86 -0.80 -15.98
CA ILE A 555 15.42 -0.86 -15.80
C ILE A 555 14.91 0.31 -14.94
N SER A 556 15.53 0.59 -13.79
CA SER A 556 15.08 1.69 -12.93
C SER A 556 15.41 3.07 -13.53
N ARG A 557 16.43 3.16 -14.39
CA ARG A 557 16.71 4.37 -15.17
C ARG A 557 15.89 4.49 -16.46
N HIS A 558 15.32 3.39 -16.97
CA HIS A 558 14.72 3.37 -18.31
C HIS A 558 13.29 2.81 -18.39
N ASN A 559 12.81 2.00 -17.43
CA ASN A 559 11.53 1.31 -17.57
C ASN A 559 10.42 1.72 -16.61
N HIS A 560 10.70 2.51 -15.58
CA HIS A 560 9.66 2.90 -14.64
C HIS A 560 9.27 4.39 -14.70
N GLY A 561 9.90 5.18 -15.62
CA GLY A 561 9.61 6.62 -15.66
C GLY A 561 9.68 7.31 -14.30
N GLY A 562 10.08 6.55 -13.27
CA GLY A 562 10.38 7.09 -11.98
C GLY A 562 11.71 7.84 -12.07
N PRO A 563 11.76 9.08 -11.60
CA PRO A 563 12.98 9.80 -11.50
C PRO A 563 13.94 9.06 -10.58
N VAL A 564 15.19 9.19 -10.90
CA VAL A 564 16.26 8.90 -9.95
C VAL A 564 15.92 9.66 -8.67
N ILE A 565 15.62 8.95 -7.57
CA ILE A 565 15.70 9.57 -6.24
C ILE A 565 17.15 10.09 -6.22
N PRO A 566 17.38 11.40 -6.11
CA PRO A 566 18.75 11.88 -6.06
C PRO A 566 19.40 11.14 -4.89
N ALA A 567 20.48 10.41 -5.20
CA ALA A 567 21.34 9.87 -4.16
C ALA A 567 21.61 11.02 -3.20
N ARG A 568 21.48 10.77 -1.90
CA ARG A 568 21.69 11.81 -0.88
C ARG A 568 22.93 12.62 -1.25
N LEU A 569 22.70 13.86 -1.66
CA LEU A 569 23.80 14.79 -1.96
C LEU A 569 24.41 15.24 -0.63
N GLY A 570 25.44 14.52 -0.19
CA GLY A 570 26.32 14.95 0.89
C GLY A 570 26.57 13.92 1.98
N PRO A 571 27.77 13.96 2.59
CA PRO A 571 28.07 13.15 3.77
C PRO A 571 27.11 13.52 4.91
N ARG A 572 26.73 12.53 5.73
CA ARG A 572 26.00 12.75 6.98
C ARG A 572 26.61 13.97 7.69
N ARG A 573 25.90 15.09 7.69
CA ARG A 573 26.23 16.18 8.58
C ARG A 573 25.79 15.73 9.96
N ASP A 574 26.73 15.75 10.90
CA ASP A 574 26.46 15.50 12.32
C ASP A 574 25.23 16.30 12.73
N ILE A 575 24.19 15.58 13.15
CA ILE A 575 22.97 16.19 13.71
C ILE A 575 23.41 16.94 14.97
N PRO A 576 23.22 18.26 15.05
CA PRO A 576 23.53 18.97 16.28
C PRO A 576 22.62 18.42 17.38
N THR A 577 23.21 17.94 18.47
CA THR A 577 22.51 17.66 19.70
C THR A 577 21.81 18.95 20.16
N PRO A 578 20.50 18.93 20.47
CA PRO A 578 19.83 20.10 21.05
C PRO A 578 20.51 20.45 22.39
N PRO A 579 20.63 21.75 22.70
CA PRO A 579 21.18 22.16 24.00
C PRO A 579 20.25 21.64 25.11
N VAL A 580 20.90 21.18 26.20
CA VAL A 580 20.30 20.68 27.45
C VAL A 580 19.39 21.70 28.10
#